data_026795d7dae0517a3c24c1619581216b
#
_entry.id   026795d7dae0517a3c24c1619581216b
#
_cell.length_a   1.000
_cell.length_b   1.000
_cell.length_c   1.000
_cell.angle_alpha   90.00
_cell.angle_beta   90.00
_cell.angle_gamma   90.00
#
_symmetry.space_group_name_H-M   'P 1'
#
loop_
_entity.id
_entity.type
_entity.pdbx_description
1 polymer ?
#
loop_
_entity_poly.entity_id
_entity_poly.type
_entity_poly.pdbx_seq_one_letter_code
_entity_poly.pdbx_strand_id
1 'polypeptide(L)'
;PYVENPTPTTVLVFCYKYEKLDARKKLLKTLQKNKDCVLLESKKLYENQIATWLPDVLKKKHLSIQPKAIQMLVDFLGTDLSRIQNEVNKLALIVPENTEVTPEIIEKNIGISKEFNNFELKSAIAANDAYKVARILKHFADNPKDNPLVMTLTVLYGYFQQLLAFHGLTDQ
;
A
#
# COMPACT_ATOMS: atom_id res chain seq x y z
N PRO A 1 -5.80 37.99 3.03
CA PRO A 1 -6.95 38.77 3.56
C PRO A 1 -8.22 37.91 3.64
N TYR A 2 -8.63 37.15 2.57
CA TYR A 2 -9.88 36.39 2.55
C TYR A 2 -9.92 35.27 3.62
N VAL A 3 -8.81 34.57 3.82
CA VAL A 3 -8.69 33.48 4.81
C VAL A 3 -8.75 34.01 6.25
N GLU A 4 -8.48 35.28 6.47
CA GLU A 4 -8.55 35.93 7.81
C GLU A 4 -10.01 36.29 8.17
N ASN A 5 -10.83 36.61 7.14
CA ASN A 5 -12.25 36.92 7.29
C ASN A 5 -13.05 36.26 6.16
N PRO A 6 -13.31 34.95 6.23
CA PRO A 6 -14.09 34.25 5.19
C PRO A 6 -15.56 34.67 5.23
N THR A 7 -16.17 34.72 4.04
CA THR A 7 -17.61 35.00 3.93
C THR A 7 -18.40 33.80 4.46
N PRO A 8 -19.34 33.97 5.42
CA PRO A 8 -20.04 32.87 6.08
C PRO A 8 -20.90 32.00 5.13
N THR A 9 -21.27 32.55 3.99
CA THR A 9 -22.11 31.88 2.98
C THR A 9 -21.30 31.11 1.92
N THR A 10 -19.95 31.09 2.03
CA THR A 10 -19.09 30.52 0.99
C THR A 10 -18.18 29.46 1.57
N VAL A 11 -18.18 28.27 0.95
CA VAL A 11 -17.19 27.22 1.22
C VAL A 11 -16.09 27.30 0.17
N LEU A 12 -14.90 27.67 0.59
CA LEU A 12 -13.72 27.73 -0.28
C LEU A 12 -12.79 26.55 -0.03
N VAL A 13 -12.55 25.74 -1.06
CA VAL A 13 -11.69 24.56 -0.99
C VAL A 13 -10.44 24.78 -1.83
N PHE A 14 -9.26 24.72 -1.19
CA PHE A 14 -7.97 24.75 -1.87
C PHE A 14 -7.39 23.34 -1.94
N CYS A 15 -7.29 22.79 -3.17
CA CYS A 15 -6.61 21.54 -3.41
C CYS A 15 -5.15 21.80 -3.79
N TYR A 16 -4.24 21.60 -2.81
CA TYR A 16 -2.79 21.74 -3.05
C TYR A 16 -2.16 20.36 -3.18
N LYS A 17 -1.79 19.99 -4.40
CA LYS A 17 -1.34 18.63 -4.75
C LYS A 17 0.15 18.62 -5.10
N TYR A 18 0.83 17.52 -4.78
CA TYR A 18 2.24 17.21 -5.09
C TYR A 18 3.31 17.89 -4.22
N GLU A 19 3.01 18.92 -3.46
CA GLU A 19 3.96 19.59 -2.58
C GLU A 19 3.38 19.78 -1.18
N LYS A 20 4.26 20.06 -0.22
CA LYS A 20 3.84 20.48 1.12
C LYS A 20 3.76 22.00 1.21
N LEU A 21 2.73 22.49 1.86
CA LEU A 21 2.68 23.90 2.21
C LEU A 21 3.83 24.22 3.17
N ASP A 22 4.64 25.21 2.84
CA ASP A 22 5.74 25.66 3.71
C ASP A 22 5.17 26.18 5.03
N ALA A 23 5.53 25.49 6.13
CA ALA A 23 5.08 25.83 7.49
C ALA A 23 5.47 27.25 7.94
N ARG A 24 6.45 27.87 7.29
CA ARG A 24 6.92 29.24 7.59
C ARG A 24 6.02 30.30 6.95
N LYS A 25 5.27 29.95 5.92
CA LYS A 25 4.40 30.91 5.22
C LYS A 25 3.25 31.39 6.09
N LYS A 26 2.95 32.69 6.02
CA LYS A 26 1.85 33.34 6.75
C LYS A 26 0.51 32.64 6.51
N LEU A 27 0.26 32.18 5.27
CA LEU A 27 -0.97 31.49 4.90
C LEU A 27 -1.24 30.27 5.78
N LEU A 28 -0.25 29.36 5.95
CA LEU A 28 -0.46 28.15 6.75
C LEU A 28 -0.72 28.48 8.22
N LYS A 29 0.02 29.45 8.77
CA LYS A 29 -0.20 29.93 10.14
C LYS A 29 -1.59 30.52 10.36
N THR A 30 -2.11 31.23 9.35
CA THR A 30 -3.46 31.79 9.39
C THR A 30 -4.52 30.70 9.32
N LEU A 31 -4.38 29.73 8.41
CA LEU A 31 -5.27 28.57 8.30
C LEU A 31 -5.34 27.75 9.59
N GLN A 32 -4.18 27.51 10.25
CA GLN A 32 -4.12 26.76 11.51
C GLN A 32 -4.76 27.49 12.70
N LYS A 33 -4.78 28.82 12.68
CA LYS A 33 -5.34 29.63 13.75
C LYS A 33 -6.83 29.90 13.59
N ASN A 34 -7.34 29.85 12.38
CA ASN A 34 -8.74 30.14 12.10
C ASN A 34 -9.61 28.91 12.38
N LYS A 35 -10.58 29.02 13.27
CA LYS A 35 -11.50 27.94 13.67
C LYS A 35 -12.46 27.52 12.55
N ASP A 36 -12.71 28.42 11.59
CA ASP A 36 -13.57 28.18 10.44
C ASP A 36 -12.82 27.50 9.26
N CYS A 37 -11.54 27.19 9.45
CA CYS A 37 -10.70 26.55 8.46
C CYS A 37 -10.37 25.10 8.87
N VAL A 38 -10.56 24.16 7.94
CA VAL A 38 -10.12 22.76 8.08
C VAL A 38 -8.88 22.56 7.22
N LEU A 39 -7.76 22.17 7.83
CA LEU A 39 -6.53 21.82 7.13
C LEU A 39 -6.37 20.30 7.13
N LEU A 40 -6.50 19.69 5.95
CA LEU A 40 -6.29 18.26 5.75
C LEU A 40 -4.95 18.01 5.05
N GLU A 41 -4.00 17.38 5.73
CA GLU A 41 -2.75 16.91 5.13
C GLU A 41 -2.87 15.41 4.82
N SER A 42 -2.99 15.06 3.54
CA SER A 42 -2.97 13.66 3.07
C SER A 42 -1.53 13.22 2.86
N LYS A 43 -0.99 12.41 3.78
CA LYS A 43 0.37 11.84 3.67
C LYS A 43 0.33 10.54 2.90
N LYS A 44 1.39 10.29 2.10
CA LYS A 44 1.60 8.99 1.49
C LYS A 44 1.86 7.95 2.59
N LEU A 45 1.15 6.83 2.55
CA LEU A 45 1.38 5.73 3.47
C LEU A 45 2.58 4.89 3.03
N TYR A 46 3.32 4.37 3.99
CA TYR A 46 4.34 3.35 3.79
C TYR A 46 3.72 1.95 3.83
N GLU A 47 4.43 0.94 3.33
CA GLU A 47 3.93 -0.45 3.23
C GLU A 47 3.42 -0.99 4.57
N ASN A 48 4.17 -0.78 5.66
CA ASN A 48 3.77 -1.18 7.01
C ASN A 48 2.46 -0.51 7.48
N GLN A 49 2.24 0.74 7.08
CA GLN A 49 1.01 1.48 7.40
C GLN A 49 -0.17 0.98 6.56
N ILE A 50 0.07 0.54 5.32
CA ILE A 50 -0.95 -0.06 4.46
C ILE A 50 -1.42 -1.38 5.07
N ALA A 51 -0.49 -2.20 5.55
CA ALA A 51 -0.83 -3.46 6.21
C ALA A 51 -1.75 -3.28 7.43
N THR A 52 -1.63 -2.16 8.14
CA THR A 52 -2.51 -1.81 9.26
C THR A 52 -3.84 -1.17 8.80
N TRP A 53 -3.79 -0.35 7.74
CA TRP A 53 -4.95 0.38 7.21
C TRP A 53 -5.93 -0.50 6.43
N LEU A 54 -5.42 -1.48 5.69
CA LEU A 54 -6.21 -2.31 4.79
C LEU A 54 -7.30 -3.13 5.50
N PRO A 55 -7.05 -3.76 6.66
CA PRO A 55 -8.09 -4.43 7.45
C PRO A 55 -9.24 -3.50 7.85
N ASP A 56 -8.95 -2.25 8.22
CA ASP A 56 -9.97 -1.28 8.61
C ASP A 56 -10.86 -0.88 7.42
N VAL A 57 -10.29 -0.79 6.23
CA VAL A 57 -11.05 -0.52 5.00
C VAL A 57 -11.97 -1.67 4.64
N LEU A 58 -11.48 -2.91 4.72
CA LEU A 58 -12.27 -4.11 4.45
C LEU A 58 -13.38 -4.30 5.49
N LYS A 59 -13.10 -4.03 6.76
CA LYS A 59 -14.10 -4.09 7.84
C LYS A 59 -15.29 -3.17 7.58
N LYS A 60 -15.07 -1.96 7.02
CA LYS A 60 -16.15 -1.04 6.62
C LYS A 60 -17.02 -1.61 5.48
N LYS A 61 -16.55 -2.66 4.83
CA LYS A 61 -17.26 -3.38 3.76
C LYS A 61 -17.71 -4.77 4.20
N HIS A 62 -17.76 -5.00 5.52
CA HIS A 62 -18.15 -6.28 6.13
C HIS A 62 -17.27 -7.47 5.67
N LEU A 63 -15.99 -7.22 5.40
CA LEU A 63 -14.99 -8.23 5.05
C LEU A 63 -13.86 -8.23 6.06
N SER A 64 -13.23 -9.39 6.25
CA SER A 64 -11.95 -9.53 6.94
C SER A 64 -10.87 -10.01 5.96
N ILE A 65 -9.61 -10.03 6.37
CA ILE A 65 -8.51 -10.42 5.47
C ILE A 65 -7.39 -11.10 6.25
N GLN A 66 -6.84 -12.14 5.66
CA GLN A 66 -5.69 -12.86 6.22
C GLN A 66 -4.38 -12.08 6.03
N PRO A 67 -3.42 -12.19 6.99
CA PRO A 67 -2.13 -11.51 6.88
C PRO A 67 -1.37 -11.81 5.58
N LYS A 68 -1.40 -13.06 5.11
CA LYS A 68 -0.76 -13.44 3.83
C LYS A 68 -1.42 -12.76 2.63
N ALA A 69 -2.75 -12.61 2.62
CA ALA A 69 -3.48 -11.92 1.58
C ALA A 69 -3.18 -10.40 1.57
N ILE A 70 -3.01 -9.79 2.76
CA ILE A 70 -2.55 -8.39 2.89
C ILE A 70 -1.19 -8.24 2.21
N GLN A 71 -0.23 -9.10 2.53
CA GLN A 71 1.12 -9.03 1.99
C GLN A 71 1.12 -9.19 0.48
N MET A 72 0.33 -10.12 -0.08
CA MET A 72 0.18 -10.29 -1.51
C MET A 72 -0.33 -9.02 -2.20
N LEU A 73 -1.32 -8.34 -1.61
CA LEU A 73 -1.84 -7.08 -2.15
C LEU A 73 -0.79 -5.96 -2.10
N VAL A 74 -0.09 -5.82 -0.99
CA VAL A 74 0.95 -4.79 -0.80
C VAL A 74 2.11 -5.01 -1.76
N ASP A 75 2.61 -6.24 -1.88
CA ASP A 75 3.73 -6.58 -2.77
C ASP A 75 3.37 -6.37 -4.25
N PHE A 76 2.11 -6.58 -4.64
CA PHE A 76 1.66 -6.45 -6.03
C PHE A 76 1.23 -5.03 -6.41
N LEU A 77 0.48 -4.36 -5.53
CA LEU A 77 -0.08 -3.03 -5.80
C LEU A 77 0.83 -1.89 -5.31
N GLY A 78 1.80 -2.21 -4.46
CA GLY A 78 2.68 -1.23 -3.82
C GLY A 78 1.92 -0.31 -2.86
N THR A 79 2.34 0.96 -2.82
CA THR A 79 1.77 1.98 -1.92
C THR A 79 0.70 2.86 -2.59
N ASP A 80 0.18 2.47 -3.74
CA ASP A 80 -0.88 3.20 -4.44
C ASP A 80 -2.24 2.89 -3.83
N LEU A 81 -2.69 3.76 -2.92
CA LEU A 81 -3.97 3.60 -2.22
C LEU A 81 -5.17 3.58 -3.17
N SER A 82 -5.10 4.28 -4.32
CA SER A 82 -6.20 4.30 -5.28
C SER A 82 -6.35 2.94 -5.96
N ARG A 83 -5.24 2.32 -6.34
CA ARG A 83 -5.25 0.97 -6.89
C ARG A 83 -5.75 -0.04 -5.86
N ILE A 84 -5.22 0.01 -4.63
CA ILE A 84 -5.67 -0.87 -3.54
C ILE A 84 -7.16 -0.69 -3.27
N GLN A 85 -7.66 0.54 -3.19
CA GLN A 85 -9.07 0.82 -2.96
C GLN A 85 -9.96 0.27 -4.08
N ASN A 86 -9.52 0.36 -5.34
CA ASN A 86 -10.25 -0.20 -6.47
C ASN A 86 -10.34 -1.72 -6.39
N GLU A 87 -9.25 -2.41 -6.03
CA GLU A 87 -9.27 -3.85 -5.85
C GLU A 87 -10.16 -4.28 -4.67
N VAL A 88 -10.08 -3.55 -3.54
CA VAL A 88 -10.97 -3.77 -2.38
C VAL A 88 -12.43 -3.56 -2.76
N ASN A 89 -12.76 -2.54 -3.56
CA ASN A 89 -14.11 -2.31 -4.03
C ASN A 89 -14.61 -3.45 -4.92
N LYS A 90 -13.77 -3.97 -5.82
CA LYS A 90 -14.11 -5.15 -6.64
C LYS A 90 -14.36 -6.39 -5.78
N LEU A 91 -13.48 -6.65 -4.81
CA LEU A 91 -13.67 -7.78 -3.88
C LEU A 91 -15.00 -7.66 -3.13
N ALA A 92 -15.34 -6.49 -2.62
CA ALA A 92 -16.60 -6.27 -1.90
C ALA A 92 -17.86 -6.44 -2.75
N LEU A 93 -17.75 -6.39 -4.08
CA LEU A 93 -18.87 -6.67 -4.98
C LEU A 93 -19.02 -8.17 -5.32
N ILE A 94 -17.94 -8.92 -5.23
CA ILE A 94 -17.88 -10.32 -5.71
C ILE A 94 -17.95 -11.29 -4.54
N VAL A 95 -17.35 -10.94 -3.40
CA VAL A 95 -17.22 -11.80 -2.22
C VAL A 95 -18.41 -11.55 -1.29
N PRO A 96 -19.09 -12.60 -0.77
CA PRO A 96 -20.17 -12.43 0.18
C PRO A 96 -19.75 -11.67 1.44
N GLU A 97 -20.69 -10.94 2.03
CA GLU A 97 -20.44 -10.24 3.31
C GLU A 97 -20.02 -11.23 4.41
N ASN A 98 -19.24 -10.73 5.36
CA ASN A 98 -18.67 -11.48 6.48
C ASN A 98 -17.71 -12.60 6.07
N THR A 99 -17.18 -12.56 4.84
CA THR A 99 -16.17 -13.50 4.38
C THR A 99 -14.76 -13.01 4.75
N GLU A 100 -13.89 -13.96 5.09
CA GLU A 100 -12.47 -13.71 5.23
C GLU A 100 -11.76 -13.81 3.88
N VAL A 101 -11.15 -12.73 3.43
CA VAL A 101 -10.38 -12.68 2.18
C VAL A 101 -9.08 -13.46 2.37
N THR A 102 -8.98 -14.59 1.69
CA THR A 102 -7.83 -15.48 1.71
C THR A 102 -6.93 -15.26 0.49
N PRO A 103 -5.70 -15.81 0.46
CA PRO A 103 -4.84 -15.83 -0.72
C PRO A 103 -5.53 -16.38 -1.98
N GLU A 104 -6.36 -17.42 -1.84
CA GLU A 104 -7.10 -18.04 -2.94
C GLU A 104 -8.14 -17.08 -3.55
N ILE A 105 -8.82 -16.30 -2.69
CA ILE A 105 -9.76 -15.26 -3.14
C ILE A 105 -9.02 -14.16 -3.92
N ILE A 106 -7.84 -13.75 -3.44
CA ILE A 106 -6.98 -12.78 -4.14
C ILE A 106 -6.56 -13.34 -5.50
N GLU A 107 -6.06 -14.56 -5.55
CA GLU A 107 -5.65 -15.21 -6.80
C GLU A 107 -6.79 -15.28 -7.81
N LYS A 108 -7.96 -15.74 -7.39
CA LYS A 108 -9.12 -15.92 -8.26
C LYS A 108 -9.68 -14.60 -8.81
N ASN A 109 -9.70 -13.54 -8.00
CA ASN A 109 -10.44 -12.31 -8.34
C ASN A 109 -9.55 -11.14 -8.74
N ILE A 110 -8.28 -11.12 -8.34
CA ILE A 110 -7.32 -10.06 -8.65
C ILE A 110 -6.25 -10.54 -9.63
N GLY A 111 -6.06 -11.87 -9.74
CA GLY A 111 -5.09 -12.47 -10.65
C GLY A 111 -3.66 -12.50 -10.10
N ILE A 112 -3.48 -12.29 -8.80
CA ILE A 112 -2.18 -12.42 -8.14
C ILE A 112 -1.98 -13.87 -7.74
N SER A 113 -1.01 -14.55 -8.34
CA SER A 113 -0.74 -15.94 -7.98
C SER A 113 -0.32 -16.09 -6.52
N LYS A 114 -0.94 -17.02 -5.81
CA LYS A 114 -0.58 -17.35 -4.43
C LYS A 114 0.74 -18.11 -4.31
N GLU A 115 1.18 -18.76 -5.40
CA GLU A 115 2.41 -19.57 -5.45
C GLU A 115 3.56 -18.83 -6.10
N PHE A 116 3.27 -17.94 -7.08
CA PHE A 116 4.26 -17.25 -7.90
C PHE A 116 4.10 -15.74 -7.73
N ASN A 117 4.59 -15.22 -6.60
CA ASN A 117 4.60 -13.79 -6.28
C ASN A 117 5.88 -13.42 -5.53
N ASN A 118 6.14 -12.14 -5.33
CA ASN A 118 7.35 -11.65 -4.68
C ASN A 118 7.47 -12.06 -3.20
N PHE A 119 6.36 -12.31 -2.51
CA PHE A 119 6.38 -12.82 -1.14
C PHE A 119 6.89 -14.27 -1.10
N GLU A 120 6.37 -15.13 -1.98
CA GLU A 120 6.83 -16.50 -2.11
C GLU A 120 8.29 -16.58 -2.60
N LEU A 121 8.71 -15.65 -3.46
CA LEU A 121 10.12 -15.54 -3.88
C LEU A 121 11.03 -15.22 -2.70
N LYS A 122 10.70 -14.22 -1.87
CA LYS A 122 11.46 -13.90 -0.65
C LYS A 122 11.53 -15.09 0.31
N SER A 123 10.40 -15.75 0.52
CA SER A 123 10.31 -16.93 1.40
C SER A 123 11.16 -18.09 0.90
N ALA A 124 11.17 -18.34 -0.41
CA ALA A 124 11.99 -19.39 -1.03
C ALA A 124 13.50 -19.07 -0.92
N ILE A 125 13.88 -17.79 -1.10
CA ILE A 125 15.27 -17.34 -0.92
C ILE A 125 15.69 -17.52 0.54
N ALA A 126 14.87 -17.11 1.50
CA ALA A 126 15.14 -17.25 2.92
C ALA A 126 15.28 -18.72 3.36
N ALA A 127 14.49 -19.61 2.76
CA ALA A 127 14.54 -21.05 3.00
C ALA A 127 15.67 -21.76 2.22
N ASN A 128 16.44 -21.03 1.41
CA ASN A 128 17.44 -21.58 0.49
C ASN A 128 16.88 -22.66 -0.48
N ASP A 129 15.61 -22.52 -0.87
CA ASP A 129 14.93 -23.41 -1.81
C ASP A 129 15.17 -22.96 -3.26
N ALA A 130 16.34 -23.34 -3.81
CA ALA A 130 16.74 -22.96 -5.16
C ALA A 130 15.77 -23.45 -6.24
N TYR A 131 15.11 -24.61 -6.05
CA TYR A 131 14.15 -25.14 -7.01
C TYR A 131 12.89 -24.26 -7.07
N LYS A 132 12.34 -23.89 -5.92
CA LYS A 132 11.17 -22.98 -5.83
C LYS A 132 11.50 -21.60 -6.38
N VAL A 133 12.68 -21.06 -6.07
CA VAL A 133 13.17 -19.79 -6.63
C VAL A 133 13.19 -19.84 -8.15
N ALA A 134 13.80 -20.87 -8.74
CA ALA A 134 13.88 -21.03 -10.19
C ALA A 134 12.49 -21.11 -10.85
N ARG A 135 11.54 -21.84 -10.24
CA ARG A 135 10.16 -21.92 -10.70
C ARG A 135 9.44 -20.56 -10.70
N ILE A 136 9.59 -19.81 -9.63
CA ILE A 136 8.97 -18.48 -9.50
C ILE A 136 9.56 -17.52 -10.53
N LEU A 137 10.88 -17.48 -10.67
CA LEU A 137 11.56 -16.60 -11.65
C LEU A 137 11.19 -16.98 -13.08
N LYS A 138 11.06 -18.28 -13.40
CA LYS A 138 10.57 -18.72 -14.69
C LYS A 138 9.14 -18.23 -14.95
N HIS A 139 8.24 -18.38 -13.98
CA HIS A 139 6.87 -17.87 -14.08
C HIS A 139 6.84 -16.35 -14.33
N PHE A 140 7.69 -15.58 -13.67
CA PHE A 140 7.80 -14.12 -13.88
C PHE A 140 8.29 -13.80 -15.29
N ALA A 141 9.29 -14.54 -15.80
CA ALA A 141 9.80 -14.37 -17.15
C ALA A 141 8.75 -14.70 -18.22
N ASP A 142 7.93 -15.72 -17.97
CA ASP A 142 6.84 -16.11 -18.87
C ASP A 142 5.64 -15.14 -18.81
N ASN A 143 5.49 -14.37 -17.72
CA ASN A 143 4.38 -13.43 -17.48
C ASN A 143 4.89 -12.02 -17.10
N PRO A 144 5.63 -11.32 -17.96
CA PRO A 144 6.30 -10.07 -17.61
C PRO A 144 5.36 -8.87 -17.41
N LYS A 145 4.13 -8.93 -17.94
CA LYS A 145 3.11 -7.89 -17.75
C LYS A 145 2.59 -7.86 -16.32
N ASP A 146 2.37 -9.05 -15.75
CA ASP A 146 1.84 -9.20 -14.39
C ASP A 146 2.96 -9.14 -13.34
N ASN A 147 4.20 -9.43 -13.74
CA ASN A 147 5.37 -9.47 -12.89
C ASN A 147 6.51 -8.60 -13.46
N PRO A 148 6.39 -7.26 -13.42
CA PRO A 148 7.43 -6.37 -13.96
C PRO A 148 8.75 -6.56 -13.21
N LEU A 149 9.85 -6.77 -13.95
CA LEU A 149 11.19 -7.00 -13.39
C LEU A 149 11.62 -5.90 -12.41
N VAL A 150 11.32 -4.64 -12.72
CA VAL A 150 11.67 -3.49 -11.86
C VAL A 150 11.03 -3.64 -10.46
N MET A 151 9.79 -4.13 -10.40
CA MET A 151 9.09 -4.34 -9.13
C MET A 151 9.74 -5.46 -8.32
N THR A 152 10.07 -6.58 -8.96
CA THR A 152 10.77 -7.70 -8.33
C THR A 152 12.14 -7.27 -7.78
N LEU A 153 12.91 -6.52 -8.58
CA LEU A 153 14.21 -5.99 -8.13
C LEU A 153 14.08 -5.06 -6.92
N THR A 154 13.07 -4.19 -6.92
CA THR A 154 12.81 -3.28 -5.78
C THR A 154 12.50 -4.05 -4.50
N VAL A 155 11.67 -5.09 -4.60
CA VAL A 155 11.31 -5.94 -3.46
C VAL A 155 12.52 -6.71 -2.92
N LEU A 156 13.33 -7.30 -3.82
CA LEU A 156 14.55 -8.02 -3.43
C LEU A 156 15.60 -7.08 -2.83
N TYR A 157 15.78 -5.90 -3.41
CA TYR A 157 16.69 -4.89 -2.87
C TYR A 157 16.31 -4.51 -1.43
N GLY A 158 15.02 -4.22 -1.18
CA GLY A 158 14.53 -3.93 0.17
C GLY A 158 14.74 -5.09 1.15
N TYR A 159 14.53 -6.33 0.70
CA TYR A 159 14.77 -7.52 1.51
C TYR A 159 16.24 -7.66 1.91
N PHE A 160 17.18 -7.54 0.97
CA PHE A 160 18.62 -7.63 1.28
C PHE A 160 19.12 -6.44 2.09
N GLN A 161 18.57 -5.25 1.91
CA GLN A 161 18.89 -4.11 2.78
C GLN A 161 18.47 -4.37 4.24
N GLN A 162 17.29 -4.95 4.46
CA GLN A 162 16.85 -5.32 5.81
C GLN A 162 17.75 -6.38 6.45
N LEU A 163 18.18 -7.39 5.69
CA LEU A 163 19.13 -8.40 6.16
C LEU A 163 20.47 -7.78 6.54
N LEU A 164 20.99 -6.90 5.70
CA LEU A 164 22.26 -6.21 5.95
C LEU A 164 22.17 -5.33 7.21
N ALA A 165 21.08 -4.58 7.37
CA ALA A 165 20.85 -3.79 8.57
C ALA A 165 20.75 -4.65 9.83
N PHE A 166 20.11 -5.80 9.76
CA PHE A 166 20.02 -6.75 10.87
C PHE A 166 21.41 -7.29 11.26
N HIS A 167 22.24 -7.69 10.29
CA HIS A 167 23.61 -8.13 10.56
C HIS A 167 24.44 -7.03 11.21
N GLY A 168 24.36 -5.79 10.76
CA GLY A 168 25.08 -4.68 11.37
C GLY A 168 24.63 -4.34 12.81
N LEU A 169 23.46 -4.81 13.25
CA LEU A 169 22.99 -4.67 14.63
C LEU A 169 23.45 -5.84 15.54
N THR A 170 23.75 -7.01 14.95
CA THR A 170 24.22 -8.19 15.69
C THR A 170 25.72 -8.19 15.94
N ASP A 171 26.49 -7.34 15.26
CA ASP A 171 27.94 -7.20 15.40
C ASP A 171 28.34 -6.09 16.41
N GLN A 172 27.41 -5.53 17.16
CA GLN A 172 27.60 -4.60 18.28
C GLN A 172 27.26 -5.27 19.61
#